data_4f8cb4fb193063fa70ab4dfe1476ca63
#
_entry.id   4f8cb4fb193063fa70ab4dfe1476ca63
#
_cell.length_a   1.000
_cell.length_b   1.000
_cell.length_c   1.000
_cell.angle_alpha   90.00
_cell.angle_beta   90.00
_cell.angle_gamma   90.00
#
_symmetry.space_group_name_H-M   'P 1'
#
loop_
_entity.id
_entity.type
_entity.pdbx_description
1 polymer ?
#
loop_
_entity_poly.entity_id
_entity_poly.type
_entity_poly.pdbx_seq_one_letter_code
_entity_poly.pdbx_strand_id
1 'polypeptide(L)'
;LSYILTVTDLDPAGKMRMHGLFVGRERHIFESAVALSTQVNIIHVEKPLNTVVVMLEEKEFKSTWLGNKAIYRTRKAIADGGELYVLAPGVDRFGEDAEIDALIRKYGYTGRENILRKIQEAPDLRENLSAAAHLIHGSSDGRFRITYCTRHLSAEEVEGVGFHYLPYEEAVRRFQPEQLAEGMNQTDVGDIYY
;
A
#
# COMPACT_ATOMS: atom_id res chain seq x y z
N LEU A 1 15.13 -26.96 3.98
CA LEU A 1 14.46 -26.01 3.10
C LEU A 1 15.09 -26.11 1.71
N SER A 2 14.27 -26.10 0.65
CA SER A 2 14.75 -26.00 -0.73
C SER A 2 14.06 -24.80 -1.37
N TYR A 3 14.81 -24.04 -2.15
CA TYR A 3 14.33 -22.87 -2.91
C TYR A 3 14.05 -23.29 -4.35
N ILE A 4 12.92 -22.87 -4.86
CA ILE A 4 12.60 -22.80 -6.29
C ILE A 4 11.99 -21.40 -6.47
N LEU A 5 12.79 -20.48 -6.99
CA LEU A 5 12.43 -19.05 -7.07
C LEU A 5 12.52 -18.58 -8.53
N THR A 6 11.53 -17.84 -8.95
CA THR A 6 11.51 -17.16 -10.25
C THR A 6 11.52 -15.66 -10.08
N VAL A 7 12.19 -14.95 -10.97
CA VAL A 7 12.08 -13.50 -11.09
C VAL A 7 11.40 -13.20 -12.41
N THR A 8 10.27 -12.54 -12.36
CA THR A 8 9.42 -12.25 -13.52
C THR A 8 8.98 -10.80 -13.52
N ASP A 9 8.66 -10.26 -14.70
CA ASP A 9 7.92 -9.02 -14.90
C ASP A 9 6.85 -9.21 -15.98
N LEU A 10 6.13 -8.14 -16.31
CA LEU A 10 5.25 -8.07 -17.46
C LEU A 10 5.91 -7.18 -18.54
N ASP A 11 5.89 -7.64 -19.79
CA ASP A 11 6.26 -6.78 -20.89
C ASP A 11 5.18 -5.72 -21.20
N PRO A 12 5.43 -4.73 -22.05
CA PRO A 12 4.44 -3.71 -22.39
C PRO A 12 3.13 -4.24 -22.99
N ALA A 13 3.12 -5.48 -23.48
CA ALA A 13 1.91 -6.16 -23.98
C ALA A 13 1.19 -6.96 -22.87
N GLY A 14 1.66 -6.88 -21.61
CA GLY A 14 1.10 -7.61 -20.47
C GLY A 14 1.47 -9.10 -20.42
N LYS A 15 2.43 -9.54 -21.23
CA LYS A 15 2.89 -10.94 -21.23
C LYS A 15 3.99 -11.13 -20.18
N MET A 16 3.85 -12.19 -19.39
CA MET A 16 4.86 -12.57 -18.38
C MET A 16 6.20 -12.90 -19.04
N ARG A 17 7.26 -12.30 -18.52
CA ARG A 17 8.64 -12.52 -18.92
C ARG A 17 9.45 -13.01 -17.73
N MET A 18 10.17 -14.12 -17.89
CA MET A 18 11.03 -14.68 -16.85
C MET A 18 12.45 -14.19 -17.04
N HIS A 19 13.03 -13.57 -16.00
CA HIS A 19 14.41 -13.09 -15.97
C HIS A 19 15.37 -14.07 -15.32
N GLY A 20 14.87 -14.93 -14.41
CA GLY A 20 15.72 -15.91 -13.75
C GLY A 20 14.92 -17.01 -13.05
N LEU A 21 15.57 -18.18 -12.97
CA LEU A 21 15.13 -19.32 -12.18
C LEU A 21 16.30 -19.75 -11.26
N PHE A 22 16.04 -19.80 -9.98
CA PHE A 22 17.03 -20.13 -8.93
C PHE A 22 16.56 -21.36 -8.18
N VAL A 23 17.38 -22.42 -8.18
CA VAL A 23 17.07 -23.69 -7.55
C VAL A 23 18.22 -24.14 -6.66
N GLY A 24 17.94 -24.45 -5.39
CA GLY A 24 18.99 -24.93 -4.47
C GLY A 24 18.53 -24.91 -3.01
N ARG A 25 19.47 -25.12 -2.11
CA ARG A 25 19.24 -25.18 -0.65
C ARG A 25 20.00 -24.12 0.11
N GLU A 26 21.06 -23.59 -0.48
CA GLU A 26 21.96 -22.62 0.12
C GLU A 26 21.32 -21.22 0.10
N ARG A 27 21.63 -20.44 1.13
CA ARG A 27 21.08 -19.09 1.30
C ARG A 27 21.41 -18.16 0.12
N HIS A 28 22.58 -18.30 -0.49
CA HIS A 28 22.99 -17.49 -1.64
C HIS A 28 22.04 -17.62 -2.85
N ILE A 29 21.32 -18.76 -2.97
CA ILE A 29 20.29 -18.94 -4.02
C ILE A 29 19.17 -17.93 -3.84
N PHE A 30 18.69 -17.75 -2.60
CA PHE A 30 17.69 -16.74 -2.27
C PHE A 30 18.25 -15.32 -2.49
N GLU A 31 19.46 -15.04 -2.03
CA GLU A 31 20.11 -13.74 -2.17
C GLU A 31 20.33 -13.35 -3.64
N SER A 32 20.67 -14.30 -4.48
CA SER A 32 20.81 -14.09 -5.94
C SER A 32 19.46 -13.76 -6.59
N ALA A 33 18.39 -14.44 -6.20
CA ALA A 33 17.04 -14.13 -6.68
C ALA A 33 16.58 -12.73 -6.23
N VAL A 34 16.86 -12.37 -4.96
CA VAL A 34 16.57 -11.02 -4.42
C VAL A 34 17.33 -9.95 -5.19
N ALA A 35 18.64 -10.14 -5.45
CA ALA A 35 19.44 -9.18 -6.19
C ALA A 35 18.89 -8.93 -7.60
N LEU A 36 18.53 -10.00 -8.32
CA LEU A 36 17.91 -9.88 -9.64
C LEU A 36 16.52 -9.23 -9.56
N SER A 37 15.69 -9.63 -8.59
CA SER A 37 14.35 -9.03 -8.40
C SER A 37 14.44 -7.54 -8.08
N THR A 38 15.44 -7.11 -7.33
CA THR A 38 15.67 -5.69 -7.04
C THR A 38 15.96 -4.90 -8.32
N GLN A 39 16.72 -5.47 -9.24
CA GLN A 39 17.02 -4.81 -10.52
C GLN A 39 15.82 -4.76 -11.47
N VAL A 40 14.97 -5.79 -11.45
CA VAL A 40 13.86 -5.95 -12.41
C VAL A 40 12.58 -5.29 -11.91
N ASN A 41 12.27 -5.39 -10.60
CA ASN A 41 10.95 -5.07 -10.05
C ASN A 41 10.93 -3.85 -9.12
N ILE A 42 12.09 -3.25 -8.82
CA ILE A 42 12.11 -2.04 -7.98
C ILE A 42 12.39 -0.82 -8.83
N ILE A 43 11.46 0.11 -8.83
CA ILE A 43 11.62 1.42 -9.46
C ILE A 43 12.31 2.35 -8.46
N HIS A 44 13.44 2.90 -8.85
CA HIS A 44 14.16 3.90 -8.06
C HIS A 44 13.79 5.29 -8.54
N VAL A 45 13.35 6.14 -7.58
CA VAL A 45 13.08 7.54 -7.84
C VAL A 45 14.30 8.40 -7.43
N GLU A 46 14.66 9.38 -8.24
CA GLU A 46 15.82 10.24 -7.98
C GLU A 46 15.63 11.16 -6.77
N LYS A 47 14.39 11.56 -6.52
CA LYS A 47 14.02 12.47 -5.42
C LYS A 47 12.78 11.94 -4.71
N PRO A 48 12.67 12.15 -3.39
CA PRO A 48 11.45 11.83 -2.67
C PRO A 48 10.23 12.52 -3.29
N LEU A 49 9.11 11.80 -3.35
CA LEU A 49 7.87 12.23 -4.00
C LEU A 49 6.99 13.00 -2.99
N ASN A 50 6.56 14.20 -3.35
CA ASN A 50 5.68 15.00 -2.49
C ASN A 50 4.22 14.54 -2.57
N THR A 51 3.75 14.21 -3.78
CA THR A 51 2.38 13.76 -4.00
C THR A 51 2.39 12.49 -4.82
N VAL A 52 1.77 11.45 -4.26
CA VAL A 52 1.58 10.15 -4.93
C VAL A 52 0.09 9.86 -5.00
N VAL A 53 -0.38 9.48 -6.17
CA VAL A 53 -1.75 9.03 -6.42
C VAL A 53 -1.70 7.58 -6.87
N VAL A 54 -2.47 6.71 -6.23
CA VAL A 54 -2.60 5.30 -6.59
C VAL A 54 -4.06 5.00 -6.87
N MET A 55 -4.37 4.46 -8.05
CA MET A 55 -5.68 3.94 -8.39
C MET A 55 -5.73 2.45 -8.09
N LEU A 56 -6.72 2.02 -7.31
CA LEU A 56 -7.00 0.61 -7.05
C LEU A 56 -8.12 0.12 -7.96
N GLU A 57 -7.94 -1.05 -8.55
CA GLU A 57 -8.96 -1.66 -9.39
C GLU A 57 -10.21 -2.01 -8.55
N GLU A 58 -11.38 -1.53 -9.00
CA GLU A 58 -12.63 -1.54 -8.23
C GLU A 58 -13.12 -2.95 -7.87
N LYS A 59 -12.93 -3.92 -8.76
CA LYS A 59 -13.41 -5.29 -8.57
C LYS A 59 -12.49 -6.11 -7.68
N GLU A 60 -11.19 -5.82 -7.69
CA GLU A 60 -10.16 -6.57 -6.96
C GLU A 60 -10.03 -6.09 -5.51
N PHE A 61 -10.00 -4.77 -5.30
CA PHE A 61 -9.71 -4.20 -3.98
C PHE A 61 -10.99 -3.82 -3.24
N LYS A 62 -11.47 -4.72 -2.38
CA LYS A 62 -12.70 -4.52 -1.58
C LYS A 62 -12.44 -4.09 -0.14
N SER A 63 -11.23 -4.26 0.35
CA SER A 63 -10.84 -3.93 1.71
C SER A 63 -9.55 -3.13 1.77
N THR A 64 -9.31 -2.39 2.86
CA THR A 64 -7.99 -1.82 3.12
C THR A 64 -6.96 -2.90 3.36
N TRP A 65 -7.36 -4.10 3.79
CA TRP A 65 -6.48 -5.26 3.91
C TRP A 65 -5.68 -5.52 2.63
N LEU A 66 -6.34 -5.47 1.48
CA LEU A 66 -5.68 -5.57 0.17
C LEU A 66 -5.18 -4.20 -0.32
N GLY A 67 -5.99 -3.16 -0.16
CA GLY A 67 -5.72 -1.82 -0.68
C GLY A 67 -4.47 -1.15 -0.09
N ASN A 68 -4.10 -1.49 1.14
CA ASN A 68 -2.88 -0.95 1.75
C ASN A 68 -1.57 -1.42 1.09
N LYS A 69 -1.66 -2.28 0.06
CA LYS A 69 -0.54 -2.47 -0.88
C LYS A 69 -0.08 -1.14 -1.48
N ALA A 70 -0.98 -0.20 -1.72
CA ALA A 70 -0.65 1.15 -2.14
C ALA A 70 0.30 1.86 -1.16
N ILE A 71 0.11 1.65 0.15
CA ILE A 71 0.91 2.31 1.20
C ILE A 71 2.31 1.70 1.28
N TYR A 72 2.42 0.39 1.52
CA TYR A 72 3.73 -0.19 1.77
C TYR A 72 4.61 -0.34 0.51
N ARG A 73 4.02 -0.28 -0.68
CA ARG A 73 4.79 -0.24 -1.94
C ARG A 73 5.36 1.14 -2.24
N THR A 74 4.67 2.21 -1.84
CA THR A 74 5.08 3.60 -2.15
C THR A 74 5.80 4.29 -1.00
N ARG A 75 5.60 3.85 0.24
CA ARG A 75 6.07 4.54 1.46
C ARG A 75 7.55 4.89 1.48
N LYS A 76 8.41 4.14 0.78
CA LYS A 76 9.85 4.41 0.72
C LYS A 76 10.19 5.56 -0.22
N ALA A 77 9.35 5.80 -1.22
CA ALA A 77 9.52 6.85 -2.20
C ALA A 77 8.92 8.20 -1.76
N ILE A 78 7.94 8.18 -0.84
CA ILE A 78 7.25 9.40 -0.38
C ILE A 78 8.13 10.20 0.58
N ALA A 79 8.20 11.51 0.35
CA ALA A 79 8.89 12.48 1.20
C ALA A 79 8.27 12.56 2.60
N ASP A 80 9.06 12.95 3.59
CA ASP A 80 8.53 13.35 4.88
C ASP A 80 7.68 14.62 4.71
N GLY A 81 6.45 14.60 5.24
CA GLY A 81 5.45 15.64 5.01
C GLY A 81 4.71 15.53 3.67
N GLY A 82 5.02 14.53 2.83
CA GLY A 82 4.32 14.29 1.57
C GLY A 82 2.92 13.71 1.75
N GLU A 83 2.25 13.43 0.63
CA GLU A 83 0.86 12.95 0.59
C GLU A 83 0.71 11.75 -0.34
N LEU A 84 -0.01 10.74 0.14
CA LEU A 84 -0.48 9.60 -0.64
C LEU A 84 -2.01 9.66 -0.74
N TYR A 85 -2.52 9.72 -1.96
CA TYR A 85 -3.94 9.57 -2.25
C TYR A 85 -4.20 8.18 -2.79
N VAL A 86 -5.06 7.42 -2.11
CA VAL A 86 -5.47 6.08 -2.53
C VAL A 86 -6.89 6.16 -3.08
N LEU A 87 -7.02 6.17 -4.41
CA LEU A 87 -8.30 6.16 -5.10
C LEU A 87 -8.82 4.72 -5.09
N ALA A 88 -9.76 4.44 -4.22
CA ALA A 88 -10.21 3.09 -3.87
C ALA A 88 -11.74 2.93 -4.03
N PRO A 89 -12.27 2.99 -5.28
CA PRO A 89 -13.72 2.99 -5.53
C PRO A 89 -14.44 1.75 -4.99
N GLY A 90 -13.76 0.60 -4.95
CA GLY A 90 -14.34 -0.66 -4.52
C GLY A 90 -14.21 -0.98 -3.04
N VAL A 91 -13.44 -0.19 -2.27
CA VAL A 91 -13.21 -0.47 -0.85
C VAL A 91 -14.44 -0.12 -0.03
N ASP A 92 -15.02 -1.13 0.60
CA ASP A 92 -16.25 -1.06 1.42
C ASP A 92 -16.05 -1.51 2.88
N ARG A 93 -14.87 -2.00 3.24
CA ARG A 93 -14.48 -2.45 4.58
C ARG A 93 -12.98 -2.35 4.81
N PHE A 94 -12.55 -2.56 6.05
CA PHE A 94 -11.13 -2.50 6.42
C PHE A 94 -10.49 -3.89 6.41
N GLY A 95 -11.09 -4.85 7.09
CA GLY A 95 -10.58 -6.22 7.22
C GLY A 95 -11.02 -7.15 6.10
N GLU A 96 -10.36 -8.29 5.98
CA GLU A 96 -10.77 -9.35 5.08
C GLU A 96 -11.96 -10.13 5.66
N ASP A 97 -12.00 -10.29 6.98
CA ASP A 97 -13.11 -10.85 7.74
C ASP A 97 -13.56 -9.90 8.85
N ALA A 98 -14.66 -10.26 9.52
CA ALA A 98 -15.28 -9.42 10.55
C ALA A 98 -14.40 -9.21 11.79
N GLU A 99 -13.57 -10.19 12.17
CA GLU A 99 -12.66 -10.09 13.31
C GLU A 99 -11.54 -9.09 13.02
N ILE A 100 -10.89 -9.24 11.87
CA ILE A 100 -9.83 -8.33 11.42
C ILE A 100 -10.39 -6.92 11.21
N ASP A 101 -11.60 -6.78 10.64
CA ASP A 101 -12.27 -5.49 10.46
C ASP A 101 -12.50 -4.79 11.80
N ALA A 102 -13.01 -5.52 12.79
CA ALA A 102 -13.22 -4.99 14.13
C ALA A 102 -11.92 -4.55 14.82
N LEU A 103 -10.84 -5.31 14.65
CA LEU A 103 -9.53 -4.96 15.20
C LEU A 103 -8.94 -3.70 14.52
N ILE A 104 -9.09 -3.57 13.19
CA ILE A 104 -8.65 -2.37 12.47
C ILE A 104 -9.43 -1.15 12.94
N ARG A 105 -10.76 -1.24 13.05
CA ARG A 105 -11.60 -0.15 13.58
C ARG A 105 -11.23 0.24 15.01
N LYS A 106 -10.90 -0.73 15.85
CA LYS A 106 -10.58 -0.51 17.26
C LYS A 106 -9.20 0.15 17.46
N TYR A 107 -8.20 -0.28 16.72
CA TYR A 107 -6.80 0.13 16.96
C TYR A 107 -6.27 1.18 15.99
N GLY A 108 -6.80 1.22 14.78
CA GLY A 108 -6.40 2.13 13.72
C GLY A 108 -4.95 1.99 13.25
N TYR A 109 -4.61 2.71 12.20
CA TYR A 109 -3.25 2.76 11.62
C TYR A 109 -2.39 3.80 12.34
N THR A 110 -2.14 3.56 13.62
CA THR A 110 -1.56 4.54 14.56
C THR A 110 -0.03 4.49 14.65
N GLY A 111 0.61 3.75 13.76
CA GLY A 111 2.06 3.64 13.69
C GLY A 111 2.63 2.44 14.43
N ARG A 112 3.84 2.08 14.03
CA ARG A 112 4.54 0.87 14.51
C ARG A 112 4.69 0.82 16.03
N GLU A 113 5.23 1.89 16.62
CA GLU A 113 5.53 1.91 18.06
C GLU A 113 4.27 1.75 18.90
N ASN A 114 3.17 2.42 18.49
CA ASN A 114 1.91 2.34 19.20
C ASN A 114 1.30 0.94 19.11
N ILE A 115 1.31 0.32 17.92
CA ILE A 115 0.79 -1.04 17.74
C ILE A 115 1.64 -2.07 18.51
N LEU A 116 2.97 -1.96 18.51
CA LEU A 116 3.82 -2.85 19.30
C LEU A 116 3.54 -2.75 20.80
N ARG A 117 3.26 -1.56 21.33
CA ARG A 117 2.82 -1.38 22.72
C ARG A 117 1.45 -2.03 22.95
N LYS A 118 0.49 -1.82 22.03
CA LYS A 118 -0.86 -2.40 22.12
C LYS A 118 -0.87 -3.93 22.12
N ILE A 119 0.01 -4.57 21.39
CA ILE A 119 0.18 -6.04 21.43
C ILE A 119 0.51 -6.54 22.85
N GLN A 120 1.25 -5.77 23.63
CA GLN A 120 1.58 -6.13 25.01
C GLN A 120 0.41 -5.93 25.99
N GLU A 121 -0.42 -4.91 25.74
CA GLU A 121 -1.51 -4.48 26.61
C GLU A 121 -2.85 -5.19 26.31
N ALA A 122 -3.09 -5.57 25.04
CA ALA A 122 -4.38 -6.01 24.55
C ALA A 122 -4.33 -7.47 24.06
N PRO A 123 -5.02 -8.39 24.76
CA PRO A 123 -5.02 -9.80 24.41
C PRO A 123 -5.55 -10.10 23.01
N ASP A 124 -6.62 -9.46 22.59
CA ASP A 124 -7.25 -9.63 21.27
C ASP A 124 -6.30 -9.31 20.11
N LEU A 125 -5.52 -8.22 20.23
CA LEU A 125 -4.52 -7.88 19.21
C LEU A 125 -3.30 -8.82 19.27
N ARG A 126 -2.93 -9.28 20.46
CA ARG A 126 -1.83 -10.25 20.64
C ARG A 126 -2.17 -11.63 20.08
N GLU A 127 -3.43 -12.03 20.13
CA GLU A 127 -3.92 -13.28 19.58
C GLU A 127 -4.07 -13.23 18.05
N ASN A 128 -4.19 -12.02 17.48
CA ASN A 128 -4.26 -11.81 16.03
C ASN A 128 -3.07 -10.99 15.50
N LEU A 129 -1.89 -11.61 15.43
CA LEU A 129 -0.68 -10.95 14.95
C LEU A 129 -0.74 -10.58 13.47
N SER A 130 -1.63 -11.18 12.68
CA SER A 130 -1.86 -10.78 11.28
C SER A 130 -2.45 -9.39 11.21
N ALA A 131 -3.50 -9.12 12.01
CA ALA A 131 -4.08 -7.79 12.12
C ALA A 131 -3.06 -6.77 12.65
N ALA A 132 -2.28 -7.13 13.68
CA ALA A 132 -1.24 -6.26 14.22
C ALA A 132 -0.17 -5.91 13.17
N ALA A 133 0.32 -6.88 12.41
CA ALA A 133 1.27 -6.65 11.33
C ALA A 133 0.66 -5.75 10.23
N HIS A 134 -0.59 -5.96 9.86
CA HIS A 134 -1.29 -5.14 8.89
C HIS A 134 -1.43 -3.69 9.36
N LEU A 135 -1.78 -3.44 10.61
CA LEU A 135 -1.86 -2.10 11.20
C LEU A 135 -0.52 -1.37 11.17
N ILE A 136 0.59 -2.09 11.38
CA ILE A 136 1.95 -1.53 11.26
C ILE A 136 2.27 -1.18 9.81
N HIS A 137 2.06 -2.13 8.89
CA HIS A 137 2.40 -1.95 7.47
C HIS A 137 1.52 -0.94 6.75
N GLY A 138 0.26 -0.80 7.16
CA GLY A 138 -0.69 0.17 6.63
C GLY A 138 -0.53 1.58 7.18
N SER A 139 0.45 1.84 8.04
CA SER A 139 0.72 3.17 8.61
C SER A 139 1.85 3.89 7.87
N SER A 140 1.78 5.23 7.84
CA SER A 140 2.91 6.08 7.42
C SER A 140 3.96 6.28 8.51
N ASP A 141 3.72 5.82 9.73
CA ASP A 141 4.52 6.14 10.93
C ASP A 141 4.69 7.65 11.16
N GLY A 142 3.67 8.44 10.79
CA GLY A 142 3.67 9.90 10.92
C GLY A 142 4.53 10.64 9.90
N ARG A 143 5.14 9.95 8.94
CA ARG A 143 6.03 10.57 7.95
C ARG A 143 5.31 11.35 6.86
N PHE A 144 4.16 10.84 6.40
CA PHE A 144 3.37 11.46 5.34
C PHE A 144 1.89 11.23 5.59
N ARG A 145 1.05 12.02 4.92
CA ARG A 145 -0.40 11.91 5.01
C ARG A 145 -0.90 10.82 4.07
N ILE A 146 -1.85 10.01 4.55
CA ILE A 146 -2.57 9.03 3.74
C ILE A 146 -4.02 9.48 3.65
N THR A 147 -4.51 9.70 2.43
CA THR A 147 -5.90 10.06 2.14
C THR A 147 -6.55 8.93 1.36
N TYR A 148 -7.56 8.30 1.95
CA TYR A 148 -8.37 7.29 1.31
C TYR A 148 -9.56 7.93 0.61
N CYS A 149 -9.71 7.63 -0.69
CA CYS A 149 -10.76 8.16 -1.53
C CYS A 149 -11.68 7.00 -1.93
N THR A 150 -12.78 6.81 -1.19
CA THR A 150 -13.71 5.70 -1.38
C THR A 150 -15.16 6.17 -1.49
N ARG A 151 -16.02 5.32 -2.08
CA ARG A 151 -17.47 5.55 -2.23
C ARG A 151 -18.29 4.97 -1.10
N HIS A 152 -17.77 3.93 -0.43
CA HIS A 152 -18.58 3.04 0.41
C HIS A 152 -18.34 3.22 1.90
N LEU A 153 -17.22 3.79 2.30
CA LEU A 153 -16.93 4.13 3.69
C LEU A 153 -17.21 5.62 3.93
N SER A 154 -17.75 5.96 5.08
CA SER A 154 -17.96 7.34 5.49
C SER A 154 -16.65 8.02 5.92
N ALA A 155 -16.66 9.35 5.96
CA ALA A 155 -15.55 10.13 6.50
C ALA A 155 -15.21 9.71 7.94
N GLU A 156 -16.24 9.52 8.78
CA GLU A 156 -16.07 9.10 10.17
C GLU A 156 -15.36 7.74 10.28
N GLU A 157 -15.73 6.77 9.44
CA GLU A 157 -15.09 5.45 9.43
C GLU A 157 -13.62 5.53 9.01
N VAL A 158 -13.32 6.25 7.93
CA VAL A 158 -11.96 6.39 7.39
C VAL A 158 -11.05 7.17 8.35
N GLU A 159 -11.56 8.25 8.93
CA GLU A 159 -10.82 9.07 9.90
C GLU A 159 -10.67 8.34 11.24
N GLY A 160 -11.66 7.55 11.62
CA GLY A 160 -11.64 6.71 12.82
C GLY A 160 -10.50 5.69 12.84
N VAL A 161 -10.01 5.24 11.69
CA VAL A 161 -8.86 4.35 11.59
C VAL A 161 -7.53 5.08 11.35
N GLY A 162 -7.52 6.42 11.35
CA GLY A 162 -6.31 7.24 11.27
C GLY A 162 -5.88 7.63 9.85
N PHE A 163 -6.73 7.47 8.86
CA PHE A 163 -6.55 8.02 7.51
C PHE A 163 -7.27 9.37 7.38
N HIS A 164 -6.93 10.14 6.36
CA HIS A 164 -7.75 11.27 5.91
C HIS A 164 -8.76 10.77 4.88
N TYR A 165 -9.90 11.44 4.82
CA TYR A 165 -10.96 11.13 3.87
C TYR A 165 -11.07 12.20 2.79
N LEU A 166 -11.29 11.77 1.55
CA LEU A 166 -11.72 12.60 0.43
C LEU A 166 -12.75 11.81 -0.37
N PRO A 167 -13.94 12.38 -0.70
CA PRO A 167 -14.90 11.70 -1.56
C PRO A 167 -14.25 11.26 -2.88
N TYR A 168 -14.53 10.02 -3.30
CA TYR A 168 -13.90 9.45 -4.51
C TYR A 168 -14.10 10.33 -5.75
N GLU A 169 -15.32 10.83 -5.97
CA GLU A 169 -15.66 11.67 -7.11
C GLU A 169 -14.94 13.02 -7.09
N GLU A 170 -14.63 13.53 -5.89
CA GLU A 170 -13.84 14.74 -5.73
C GLU A 170 -12.38 14.48 -6.07
N ALA A 171 -11.82 13.35 -5.61
CA ALA A 171 -10.47 12.93 -5.97
C ALA A 171 -10.33 12.72 -7.48
N VAL A 172 -11.31 12.09 -8.13
CA VAL A 172 -11.30 11.91 -9.61
C VAL A 172 -11.35 13.25 -10.33
N ARG A 173 -12.19 14.19 -9.90
CA ARG A 173 -12.21 15.53 -10.49
C ARG A 173 -10.90 16.29 -10.32
N ARG A 174 -10.27 16.13 -9.14
CA ARG A 174 -9.02 16.80 -8.80
C ARG A 174 -7.82 16.26 -9.57
N PHE A 175 -7.70 14.96 -9.65
CA PHE A 175 -6.49 14.30 -10.17
C PHE A 175 -6.64 13.82 -11.62
N GLN A 176 -7.86 13.66 -12.11
CA GLN A 176 -8.17 13.19 -13.47
C GLN A 176 -7.34 11.94 -13.86
N PRO A 177 -7.42 10.83 -13.11
CA PRO A 177 -6.52 9.70 -13.23
C PRO A 177 -6.49 9.08 -14.64
N GLU A 178 -7.55 9.24 -15.42
CA GLU A 178 -7.61 8.78 -16.81
C GLU A 178 -6.68 9.56 -17.76
N GLN A 179 -6.20 10.73 -17.33
CA GLN A 179 -5.26 11.58 -18.09
C GLN A 179 -3.81 11.43 -17.59
N LEU A 180 -3.58 10.69 -16.49
CA LEU A 180 -2.25 10.48 -15.94
C LEU A 180 -1.57 9.28 -16.62
N ALA A 181 -0.27 9.43 -16.87
CA ALA A 181 0.60 8.33 -17.26
C ALA A 181 1.32 7.75 -16.04
N GLU A 182 1.75 6.49 -16.10
CA GLU A 182 2.62 5.93 -15.07
C GLU A 182 3.89 6.78 -14.90
N GLY A 183 4.22 7.12 -13.66
CA GLY A 183 5.38 7.95 -13.32
C GLY A 183 5.02 9.39 -13.00
N MET A 184 5.95 10.31 -13.26
CA MET A 184 5.78 11.74 -12.96
C MET A 184 4.88 12.44 -13.97
N ASN A 185 3.90 13.17 -13.47
CA ASN A 185 2.96 13.98 -14.23
C ASN A 185 2.99 15.42 -13.73
N GLN A 186 3.05 16.39 -14.66
CA GLN A 186 2.86 17.80 -14.33
C GLN A 186 1.38 18.15 -14.55
N THR A 187 0.71 18.58 -13.50
CA THR A 187 -0.73 18.87 -13.54
C THR A 187 -1.03 20.25 -12.95
N ASP A 188 -2.26 20.71 -13.13
CA ASP A 188 -2.72 21.99 -12.56
C ASP A 188 -2.72 22.00 -11.02
N VAL A 189 -2.71 20.83 -10.40
CA VAL A 189 -2.63 20.67 -8.93
C VAL A 189 -1.21 20.38 -8.43
N GLY A 190 -0.22 20.47 -9.32
CA GLY A 190 1.20 20.24 -9.04
C GLY A 190 1.76 18.96 -9.64
N ASP A 191 3.00 18.63 -9.29
CA ASP A 191 3.65 17.42 -9.73
C ASP A 191 3.12 16.20 -8.97
N ILE A 192 2.65 15.20 -9.71
CA ILE A 192 2.05 13.96 -9.17
C ILE A 192 2.82 12.76 -9.71
N TYR A 193 3.13 11.81 -8.84
CA TYR A 193 3.54 10.46 -9.24
C TYR A 193 2.32 9.54 -9.24
N TYR A 194 2.04 8.92 -10.38
CA TYR A 194 0.89 8.04 -10.58
C TYR A 194 1.31 6.61 -10.94
#